data_bbef5057e918fe54c0f8d2b59023fbf3
#
_entry.id   bbef5057e918fe54c0f8d2b59023fbf3
#
_cell.length_a   1.000
_cell.length_b   1.000
_cell.length_c   1.000
_cell.angle_alpha   90.00
_cell.angle_beta   90.00
_cell.angle_gamma   90.00
#
_symmetry.space_group_name_H-M   'P 1'
#
loop_
_entity.id
_entity.type
_entity.pdbx_description
1 polymer ?
#
loop_
_entity_poly.entity_id
_entity_poly.type
_entity_poly.pdbx_seq_one_letter_code
_entity_poly.pdbx_strand_id
1 'polypeptide(L)'
;MDFEAAFEIARSKIKELPIGTEFFVKDLFDGTYWNAQDPGKRKYFGREFKRRCTIGQFPGIIPIASVKKESQRYQRTEVNKSDE
;
A
#
# COMPACT_ATOMS: atom_id res chain seq x y z
N MET A 1 12.27 11.22 -0.38
CA MET A 1 11.40 10.34 0.41
C MET A 1 12.24 9.32 1.16
N ASP A 2 12.01 9.21 2.42
CA ASP A 2 12.63 8.15 3.23
C ASP A 2 11.73 6.92 3.12
N PHE A 3 12.19 5.91 2.38
CA PHE A 3 11.35 4.76 2.11
C PHE A 3 11.03 3.95 3.37
N GLU A 4 11.98 3.87 4.31
CA GLU A 4 11.71 3.17 5.56
C GLU A 4 10.58 3.85 6.32
N ALA A 5 10.65 5.16 6.46
CA ALA A 5 9.60 5.91 7.15
C ALA A 5 8.29 5.80 6.40
N ALA A 6 8.34 5.84 5.07
CA ALA A 6 7.13 5.74 4.27
C ALA A 6 6.45 4.39 4.46
N PHE A 7 7.22 3.31 4.52
CA PHE A 7 6.63 1.99 4.76
C PHE A 7 6.03 1.89 6.15
N GLU A 8 6.63 2.54 7.15
CA GLU A 8 6.05 2.53 8.48
C GLU A 8 4.73 3.29 8.51
N ILE A 9 4.67 4.42 7.83
CA ILE A 9 3.43 5.18 7.71
C ILE A 9 2.36 4.33 7.04
N ALA A 10 2.72 3.67 5.93
CA ALA A 10 1.78 2.84 5.21
C ALA A 10 1.27 1.70 6.07
N ARG A 11 2.16 1.05 6.81
CA ARG A 11 1.78 -0.07 7.67
C ARG A 11 0.79 0.38 8.75
N SER A 12 1.06 1.53 9.37
CA SER A 12 0.17 2.06 10.40
C SER A 12 -1.19 2.40 9.83
N LYS A 13 -1.22 3.00 8.64
CA LYS A 13 -2.48 3.39 8.02
C LYS A 13 -3.30 2.17 7.64
N ILE A 14 -2.64 1.14 7.13
CA ILE A 14 -3.33 -0.09 6.75
C ILE A 14 -4.05 -0.70 7.94
N LYS A 15 -3.44 -0.66 9.12
CA LYS A 15 -4.06 -1.22 10.30
C LYS A 15 -5.36 -0.52 10.67
N GLU A 16 -5.51 0.75 10.25
CA GLU A 16 -6.71 1.53 10.53
C GLU A 16 -7.82 1.30 9.51
N LEU A 17 -7.50 0.68 8.38
CA LEU A 17 -8.50 0.49 7.34
C LEU A 17 -9.42 -0.68 7.69
N PRO A 18 -10.74 -0.51 7.50
CA PRO A 18 -11.65 -1.64 7.68
C PRO A 18 -11.36 -2.76 6.68
N ILE A 19 -11.64 -3.98 7.09
CA ILE A 19 -11.53 -5.13 6.20
C ILE A 19 -12.44 -4.91 5.01
N GLY A 20 -11.94 -5.20 3.81
CA GLY A 20 -12.68 -5.02 2.58
C GLY A 20 -12.45 -3.70 1.89
N THR A 21 -11.76 -2.76 2.55
CA THR A 21 -11.50 -1.46 1.96
C THR A 21 -10.56 -1.58 0.78
N GLU A 22 -10.93 -0.97 -0.34
CA GLU A 22 -10.05 -0.85 -1.51
C GLU A 22 -9.35 0.50 -1.45
N PHE A 23 -8.09 0.52 -1.84
CA PHE A 23 -7.31 1.75 -1.75
C PHE A 23 -6.17 1.75 -2.75
N PHE A 24 -5.68 2.95 -3.05
CA PHE A 24 -4.44 3.12 -3.79
C PHE A 24 -3.33 3.43 -2.79
N VAL A 25 -2.08 3.22 -3.22
CA VAL A 25 -0.95 3.51 -2.34
C VAL A 25 -0.99 4.95 -1.85
N LYS A 26 -1.34 5.89 -2.72
CA LYS A 26 -1.39 7.30 -2.34
C LYS A 26 -2.38 7.58 -1.23
N ASP A 27 -3.41 6.74 -1.09
CA ASP A 27 -4.42 6.92 -0.06
C ASP A 27 -3.89 6.64 1.34
N LEU A 28 -2.72 6.02 1.43
CA LEU A 28 -2.10 5.72 2.71
C LEU A 28 -1.31 6.91 3.26
N PHE A 29 -1.24 8.00 2.51
CA PHE A 29 -0.45 9.15 2.88
C PHE A 29 -1.28 10.43 2.83
N ASP A 30 -0.86 11.41 3.62
CA ASP A 30 -1.38 12.75 3.49
C ASP A 30 -1.11 13.24 2.06
N GLY A 31 -2.12 13.83 1.42
CA GLY A 31 -1.98 14.29 0.05
C GLY A 31 -0.84 15.28 -0.13
N THR A 32 -0.67 16.18 0.83
CA THR A 32 0.41 17.15 0.76
C THR A 32 1.76 16.46 0.79
N TYR A 33 1.91 15.51 1.69
CA TYR A 33 3.15 14.74 1.79
C TYR A 33 3.43 14.00 0.49
N TRP A 34 2.42 13.28 -0.02
CA TRP A 34 2.59 12.46 -1.21
C TRP A 34 2.92 13.31 -2.44
N ASN A 35 2.20 14.41 -2.61
CA ASN A 35 2.40 15.26 -3.79
C ASN A 35 3.72 16.02 -3.74
N ALA A 36 4.31 16.18 -2.58
CA ALA A 36 5.61 16.83 -2.46
C ALA A 36 6.75 15.92 -2.88
N GLN A 37 6.48 14.62 -3.06
CA GLN A 37 7.53 13.69 -3.44
C GLN A 37 7.78 13.74 -4.93
N ASP A 38 9.03 13.48 -5.32
CA ASP A 38 9.40 13.41 -6.72
C ASP A 38 8.62 12.28 -7.42
N PRO A 39 8.09 12.51 -8.64
CA PRO A 39 7.34 11.46 -9.33
C PRO A 39 8.08 10.14 -9.48
N GLY A 40 9.39 10.19 -9.73
CA GLY A 40 10.17 8.97 -9.83
C GLY A 40 10.20 8.19 -8.53
N LYS A 41 10.27 8.90 -7.41
CA LYS A 41 10.27 8.24 -6.10
C LYS A 41 8.90 7.67 -5.78
N ARG A 42 7.84 8.35 -6.18
CA ARG A 42 6.48 7.81 -6.00
C ARG A 42 6.32 6.51 -6.78
N LYS A 43 6.80 6.47 -8.01
CA LYS A 43 6.73 5.25 -8.82
C LYS A 43 7.54 4.14 -8.20
N TYR A 44 8.74 4.47 -7.72
CA TYR A 44 9.58 3.47 -7.09
C TYR A 44 8.92 2.90 -5.85
N PHE A 45 8.35 3.76 -5.03
CA PHE A 45 7.67 3.31 -3.83
C PHE A 45 6.51 2.40 -4.16
N GLY A 46 5.70 2.76 -5.16
CA GLY A 46 4.57 1.94 -5.57
C GLY A 46 5.00 0.56 -6.03
N ARG A 47 6.10 0.49 -6.79
CA ARG A 47 6.62 -0.78 -7.26
C ARG A 47 7.10 -1.64 -6.10
N GLU A 48 7.82 -1.03 -5.16
CA GLU A 48 8.30 -1.76 -3.98
C GLU A 48 7.16 -2.21 -3.09
N PHE A 49 6.14 -1.38 -2.97
CA PHE A 49 4.97 -1.75 -2.17
C PHE A 49 4.32 -3.01 -2.75
N LYS A 50 4.13 -3.04 -4.06
CA LYS A 50 3.54 -4.21 -4.71
C LYS A 50 4.41 -5.44 -4.51
N ARG A 51 5.72 -5.29 -4.66
CA ARG A 51 6.64 -6.40 -4.46
C ARG A 51 6.54 -6.97 -3.05
N ARG A 52 6.48 -6.08 -2.06
CA ARG A 52 6.40 -6.51 -0.66
C ARG A 52 5.07 -7.19 -0.36
N CYS A 53 3.98 -6.73 -0.99
CA CYS A 53 2.70 -7.41 -0.84
C CYS A 53 2.78 -8.82 -1.43
N THR A 54 3.42 -8.95 -2.58
CA THR A 54 3.51 -10.23 -3.27
C THR A 54 4.32 -11.24 -2.47
N ILE A 55 5.38 -10.79 -1.81
CA ILE A 55 6.22 -11.71 -1.04
C ILE A 55 5.74 -11.89 0.41
N GLY A 56 4.59 -11.33 0.74
CA GLY A 56 3.97 -11.58 2.03
C GLY A 56 4.39 -10.68 3.17
N GLN A 57 5.06 -9.57 2.89
CA GLN A 57 5.48 -8.66 3.96
C GLN A 57 4.37 -7.76 4.46
N PHE A 58 3.26 -7.71 3.74
CA PHE A 58 2.06 -6.99 4.17
C PHE A 58 0.89 -7.96 4.21
N PRO A 59 0.82 -8.80 5.25
CA PRO A 59 -0.29 -9.75 5.34
C PRO A 59 -1.61 -8.99 5.46
N GLY A 60 -2.63 -9.52 4.80
CA GLY A 60 -3.93 -8.89 4.81
C GLY A 60 -4.12 -7.85 3.73
N ILE A 61 -3.20 -7.75 2.78
CA ILE A 61 -3.31 -6.84 1.65
C ILE A 61 -3.13 -7.65 0.37
N ILE A 62 -4.05 -7.49 -0.57
CA ILE A 62 -3.91 -8.14 -1.87
C ILE A 62 -3.99 -7.09 -2.97
N PRO A 63 -3.19 -7.26 -4.03
CA PRO A 63 -3.34 -6.39 -5.21
C PRO A 63 -4.58 -6.81 -5.98
N ILE A 64 -5.30 -5.82 -6.50
CA ILE A 64 -6.49 -6.06 -7.30
C ILE A 64 -6.16 -5.71 -8.74
N ALA A 65 -6.60 -6.55 -9.67
CA ALA A 65 -6.35 -6.28 -11.08
C ALA A 65 -6.97 -4.96 -11.47
N SER A 66 -6.20 -4.15 -12.19
CA SER A 66 -6.66 -2.86 -12.66
C SER A 66 -7.24 -3.03 -14.07
N VAL A 67 -8.40 -2.42 -14.30
CA VAL A 67 -9.04 -2.50 -15.61
C VAL A 67 -8.40 -1.54 -16.59
N LYS A 68 -7.76 -0.49 -16.08
CA LYS A 68 -7.16 0.54 -16.92
C LYS A 68 -5.69 0.70 -16.55
N LYS A 69 -4.98 1.48 -17.35
CA LYS A 69 -3.58 1.78 -17.08
C LYS A 69 -3.49 2.82 -15.98
N GLU A 70 -4.07 2.51 -14.85
CA GLU A 70 -4.06 3.40 -13.70
C GLU A 70 -3.17 2.84 -12.62
N SER A 71 -3.10 3.56 -11.52
CA SER A 71 -2.35 3.09 -10.36
C SER A 71 -2.91 1.76 -9.90
N GLN A 72 -2.04 0.91 -9.39
CA GLN A 72 -2.44 -0.37 -8.86
C GLN A 72 -3.36 -0.18 -7.66
N ARG A 73 -4.47 -0.90 -7.64
CA ARG A 73 -5.41 -0.86 -6.53
C ARG A 73 -5.15 -2.05 -5.62
N TYR A 74 -5.41 -1.86 -4.34
CA TYR A 74 -5.23 -2.90 -3.34
C TYR A 74 -6.49 -3.02 -2.50
N GLN A 75 -6.63 -4.14 -1.81
CA GLN A 75 -7.75 -4.34 -0.90
C GLN A 75 -7.27 -4.91 0.41
N ARG A 76 -7.81 -4.37 1.51
CA ARG A 76 -7.55 -4.93 2.83
C ARG A 76 -8.40 -6.18 3.02
N THR A 77 -7.75 -7.28 3.34
CA THR A 77 -8.43 -8.54 3.58
C THR A 77 -8.19 -9.00 4.99
N GLU A 78 -9.00 -9.94 5.42
CA GLU A 78 -8.86 -10.50 6.75
C GLU A 78 -7.60 -11.36 6.82
N VAL A 79 -6.79 -11.12 7.86
CA VAL A 79 -5.61 -11.93 8.10
C VAL A 79 -6.04 -13.14 8.91
N ASN A 80 -5.69 -14.32 8.40
CA ASN A 80 -6.00 -15.54 9.11
C ASN A 80 -5.05 -15.71 10.30
N LYS A 81 -5.60 -15.66 11.49
CA LYS A 81 -4.80 -15.76 12.71
C LYS A 81 -4.81 -17.13 13.32
N SER A 82 -5.55 -18.04 12.74
CA SER A 82 -5.72 -19.35 13.35
C SER A 82 -4.45 -20.19 13.31
N ASP A 83 -3.52 -19.83 12.48
CA ASP A 83 -2.27 -20.56 12.34
C ASP A 83 -1.17 -20.02 13.24
N GLU A 84 -1.50 -19.11 14.11
CA GLU A 84 -0.54 -18.60 15.08
C GLU A 84 -0.36 -19.50 16.24
#